data_59b7c44b337a9eb9f423300c0cb63449
#
_entry.id   59b7c44b337a9eb9f423300c0cb63449
#
_cell.length_a   1.000
_cell.length_b   1.000
_cell.length_c   1.000
_cell.angle_alpha   90.00
_cell.angle_beta   90.00
_cell.angle_gamma   90.00
#
_symmetry.space_group_name_H-M   'P 1'
#
loop_
_entity.id
_entity.type
_entity.pdbx_description
1 polymer ?
#
loop_
_entity_poly.entity_id
_entity_poly.type
_entity_poly.pdbx_seq_one_letter_code
_entity_poly.pdbx_strand_id
1 'polypeptide(L)'
;MKKYDIAIIGAGPAGTFAAYELIEKKPGLRIVVLESGRDIYHRVCPISAGKTESCIGCKPCSIMRGFGGAGAFSDGKYNFTTKFGGWLNDYLPDAKVMELIDYVDAINMKHGAPAKVFSTAGSDIGKRALEHDLHLLDASVRHLGTENNLHMLEKTYEYLKDKVEFRFECPVKHIETDGKGGNALLLENGDRIEAEYLVAAPGRAGAEWFTDECRHLGVELLNNQVDVGVRVEVPDAVFNHITDEVYEAKLVYRTKRYGDLVRTFCMNPHGHVVMENTDGIITVYGHSYSDPKLQSNNTNFALL
;
A
#
# COMPACT_ATOMS: atom_id res chain seq x y z
N MET A 1 29.99 2.75 17.19
CA MET A 1 28.63 2.83 16.59
C MET A 1 28.78 2.78 15.08
N LYS A 2 27.93 2.03 14.37
CA LYS A 2 27.89 2.07 12.90
C LYS A 2 27.22 3.38 12.48
N LYS A 3 27.88 4.18 11.67
CA LYS A 3 27.31 5.39 11.10
C LYS A 3 26.88 5.08 9.66
N TYR A 4 25.62 5.35 9.34
CA TYR A 4 25.06 5.20 8.00
C TYR A 4 25.00 6.54 7.28
N ASP A 5 24.98 6.49 5.97
CA ASP A 5 24.73 7.69 5.18
C ASP A 5 23.22 7.99 5.20
N ILE A 6 22.39 6.94 5.13
CA ILE A 6 20.93 7.08 5.19
C ILE A 6 20.32 5.98 6.08
N ALA A 7 19.39 6.37 6.95
CA ALA A 7 18.51 5.45 7.67
C ALA A 7 17.05 5.65 7.21
N ILE A 8 16.38 4.56 6.91
CA ILE A 8 15.00 4.54 6.45
C ILE A 8 14.16 3.82 7.50
N ILE A 9 13.09 4.44 7.97
CA ILE A 9 12.14 3.88 8.93
C ILE A 9 10.95 3.33 8.16
N GLY A 10 10.77 2.02 8.20
CA GLY A 10 9.71 1.28 7.52
C GLY A 10 10.15 0.68 6.19
N ALA A 11 9.85 -0.62 6.00
CA ALA A 11 10.08 -1.37 4.77
C ALA A 11 8.79 -1.58 3.96
N GLY A 12 7.82 -0.67 4.07
CA GLY A 12 6.66 -0.58 3.19
C GLY A 12 7.03 -0.02 1.80
N PRO A 13 6.07 0.18 0.89
CA PRO A 13 6.36 0.64 -0.48
C PRO A 13 7.24 1.89 -0.51
N ALA A 14 6.95 2.92 0.29
CA ALA A 14 7.73 4.16 0.29
C ALA A 14 9.20 3.93 0.69
N GLY A 15 9.44 3.20 1.79
CA GLY A 15 10.82 2.92 2.24
C GLY A 15 11.57 1.99 1.29
N THR A 16 10.88 0.99 0.73
CA THR A 16 11.48 0.05 -0.22
C THR A 16 11.88 0.74 -1.52
N PHE A 17 11.01 1.58 -2.09
CA PHE A 17 11.33 2.33 -3.30
C PHE A 17 12.38 3.42 -3.04
N ALA A 18 12.38 4.07 -1.85
CA ALA A 18 13.46 4.98 -1.47
C ALA A 18 14.81 4.27 -1.44
N ALA A 19 14.89 3.09 -0.81
CA ALA A 19 16.10 2.29 -0.80
C ALA A 19 16.52 1.87 -2.22
N TYR A 20 15.56 1.43 -3.05
CA TYR A 20 15.78 1.04 -4.43
C TYR A 20 16.41 2.19 -5.25
N GLU A 21 15.79 3.37 -5.22
CA GLU A 21 16.28 4.55 -5.94
C GLU A 21 17.66 4.99 -5.49
N LEU A 22 17.92 4.96 -4.19
CA LEU A 22 19.20 5.37 -3.63
C LEU A 22 20.34 4.47 -4.11
N ILE A 23 20.16 3.15 -4.11
CA ILE A 23 21.21 2.23 -4.58
C ILE A 23 21.43 2.28 -6.09
N GLU A 24 20.36 2.55 -6.88
CA GLU A 24 20.47 2.68 -8.33
C GLU A 24 21.19 3.98 -8.73
N LYS A 25 20.87 5.09 -8.05
CA LYS A 25 21.40 6.41 -8.40
C LYS A 25 22.75 6.73 -7.76
N LYS A 26 23.01 6.15 -6.58
CA LYS A 26 24.26 6.36 -5.82
C LYS A 26 24.75 5.05 -5.20
N PRO A 27 25.32 4.16 -6.00
CA PRO A 27 25.92 2.93 -5.51
C PRO A 27 27.03 3.25 -4.48
N GLY A 28 27.05 2.47 -3.39
CA GLY A 28 28.05 2.62 -2.33
C GLY A 28 27.58 3.41 -1.11
N LEU A 29 26.39 3.96 -1.10
CA LEU A 29 25.78 4.50 0.12
C LEU A 29 25.54 3.37 1.14
N ARG A 30 25.88 3.67 2.40
CA ARG A 30 25.56 2.77 3.52
C ARG A 30 24.14 3.08 4.00
N ILE A 31 23.22 2.24 3.59
CA ILE A 31 21.80 2.41 3.89
C ILE A 31 21.37 1.34 4.89
N VAL A 32 20.63 1.74 5.91
CA VAL A 32 19.89 0.84 6.80
C VAL A 32 18.40 1.09 6.70
N VAL A 33 17.63 0.03 6.60
CA VAL A 33 16.16 0.04 6.68
C VAL A 33 15.73 -0.64 7.97
N LEU A 34 15.01 0.09 8.82
CA LEU A 34 14.50 -0.40 10.10
C LEU A 34 13.02 -0.70 9.96
N GLU A 35 12.65 -1.95 10.14
CA GLU A 35 11.27 -2.41 10.03
C GLU A 35 10.82 -3.03 11.35
N SER A 36 9.67 -2.59 11.85
CA SER A 36 9.09 -3.07 13.10
C SER A 36 8.51 -4.50 13.00
N GLY A 37 8.17 -4.94 11.80
CA GLY A 37 7.70 -6.29 11.52
C GLY A 37 8.78 -7.21 10.98
N ARG A 38 8.36 -8.31 10.37
CA ARG A 38 9.24 -9.37 9.88
C ARG A 38 9.60 -9.19 8.42
N ASP A 39 10.65 -9.91 8.00
CA ASP A 39 10.96 -10.06 6.58
C ASP A 39 9.82 -10.76 5.82
N ILE A 40 9.89 -10.72 4.48
CA ILE A 40 8.81 -11.19 3.62
C ILE A 40 8.49 -12.68 3.81
N TYR A 41 9.45 -13.50 4.16
CA TYR A 41 9.30 -14.97 4.30
C TYR A 41 8.72 -15.39 5.65
N HIS A 42 8.83 -14.53 6.68
CA HIS A 42 8.38 -14.82 8.05
C HIS A 42 7.08 -14.10 8.42
N ARG A 43 6.45 -13.40 7.48
CA ARG A 43 5.15 -12.75 7.68
C ARG A 43 4.03 -13.77 7.53
N VAL A 44 3.53 -14.29 8.64
CA VAL A 44 2.44 -15.28 8.65
C VAL A 44 1.33 -14.80 9.58
N CYS A 45 0.13 -14.61 9.03
CA CYS A 45 -1.08 -14.36 9.83
C CYS A 45 -1.67 -15.69 10.30
N PRO A 46 -1.95 -15.88 11.61
CA PRO A 46 -2.53 -17.11 12.12
C PRO A 46 -3.90 -17.46 11.49
N ILE A 47 -4.73 -16.46 11.18
CA ILE A 47 -6.02 -16.68 10.48
C ILE A 47 -5.76 -17.22 9.07
N SER A 48 -4.93 -16.53 8.27
CA SER A 48 -4.61 -16.95 6.91
C SER A 48 -3.92 -18.32 6.85
N ALA A 49 -3.22 -18.70 7.93
CA ALA A 49 -2.59 -20.01 8.07
C ALA A 49 -3.53 -21.08 8.63
N GLY A 50 -4.82 -20.78 8.85
CA GLY A 50 -5.81 -21.72 9.40
C GLY A 50 -5.55 -22.15 10.85
N LYS A 51 -4.71 -21.39 11.60
CA LYS A 51 -4.36 -21.71 12.98
C LYS A 51 -5.37 -21.17 14.00
N THR A 52 -6.11 -20.13 13.65
CA THR A 52 -7.13 -19.48 14.48
C THR A 52 -8.30 -19.03 13.61
N GLU A 53 -9.51 -19.03 14.19
CA GLU A 53 -10.73 -18.58 13.51
C GLU A 53 -10.90 -17.05 13.57
N SER A 54 -10.24 -16.39 14.52
CA SER A 54 -10.36 -14.96 14.74
C SER A 54 -9.01 -14.30 15.00
N CYS A 55 -8.96 -12.96 14.89
CA CYS A 55 -7.75 -12.19 15.14
C CYS A 55 -7.35 -12.25 16.61
N ILE A 56 -6.11 -12.67 16.86
CA ILE A 56 -5.53 -12.80 18.22
C ILE A 56 -4.69 -11.59 18.64
N GLY A 57 -4.67 -10.49 17.83
CA GLY A 57 -3.95 -9.26 18.17
C GLY A 57 -2.42 -9.43 18.22
N CYS A 58 -1.82 -10.12 17.24
CA CYS A 58 -0.38 -10.36 17.19
C CYS A 58 0.43 -9.06 17.27
N LYS A 59 1.54 -9.09 17.97
CA LYS A 59 2.50 -7.97 18.05
C LYS A 59 3.89 -8.47 17.62
N PRO A 60 4.42 -8.01 16.48
CA PRO A 60 3.78 -7.16 15.45
C PRO A 60 2.72 -7.93 14.63
N CYS A 61 1.73 -7.19 14.11
CA CYS A 61 0.73 -7.75 13.21
C CYS A 61 1.38 -8.07 11.85
N SER A 62 1.38 -9.33 11.44
CA SER A 62 2.03 -9.75 10.18
C SER A 62 1.33 -9.23 8.92
N ILE A 63 0.05 -8.83 8.99
CA ILE A 63 -0.66 -8.19 7.87
C ILE A 63 -0.20 -6.73 7.70
N MET A 64 -0.08 -6.00 8.83
CA MET A 64 0.15 -4.56 8.79
C MET A 64 1.62 -4.16 8.75
N ARG A 65 2.51 -4.98 9.32
CA ARG A 65 3.93 -4.67 9.54
C ARG A 65 4.82 -5.73 8.90
N GLY A 66 5.99 -5.32 8.42
CA GLY A 66 6.99 -6.15 7.77
C GLY A 66 7.32 -5.69 6.36
N PHE A 67 8.24 -6.37 5.70
CA PHE A 67 8.67 -6.03 4.33
C PHE A 67 7.47 -6.00 3.36
N GLY A 68 7.37 -4.96 2.54
CA GLY A 68 6.24 -4.69 1.65
C GLY A 68 5.06 -3.98 2.34
N GLY A 69 5.11 -3.76 3.69
CA GLY A 69 4.08 -3.05 4.44
C GLY A 69 2.71 -3.76 4.42
N ALA A 70 1.64 -3.03 4.69
CA ALA A 70 0.26 -3.56 4.64
C ALA A 70 -0.15 -4.03 3.23
N GLY A 71 0.49 -3.49 2.18
CA GLY A 71 0.23 -3.86 0.79
C GLY A 71 0.69 -5.26 0.41
N ALA A 72 1.56 -5.92 1.18
CA ALA A 72 2.09 -7.25 0.82
C ALA A 72 1.02 -8.34 0.74
N PHE A 73 -0.05 -8.21 1.49
CA PHE A 73 -1.17 -9.16 1.48
C PHE A 73 -2.39 -8.64 0.71
N SER A 74 -2.23 -7.54 -0.03
CA SER A 74 -3.24 -7.07 -0.97
C SER A 74 -3.12 -7.78 -2.32
N ASP A 75 -4.11 -7.60 -3.17
CA ASP A 75 -4.13 -8.17 -4.51
C ASP A 75 -3.26 -7.41 -5.54
N GLY A 76 -2.51 -6.40 -5.09
CA GLY A 76 -1.56 -5.68 -5.94
C GLY A 76 -2.21 -4.99 -7.13
N LYS A 77 -3.07 -3.99 -6.86
CA LYS A 77 -3.65 -3.13 -7.90
C LYS A 77 -2.80 -1.89 -8.09
N TYR A 78 -2.21 -1.76 -9.26
CA TYR A 78 -1.44 -0.59 -9.67
C TYR A 78 -2.24 0.21 -10.69
N ASN A 79 -2.64 1.42 -10.29
CA ASN A 79 -3.53 2.27 -11.07
C ASN A 79 -2.72 3.27 -11.91
N PHE A 80 -2.95 3.30 -13.21
CA PHE A 80 -2.34 4.25 -14.15
C PHE A 80 -3.27 5.45 -14.33
N THR A 81 -3.38 6.26 -13.30
CA THR A 81 -4.24 7.45 -13.30
C THR A 81 -3.93 8.34 -12.10
N THR A 82 -4.13 9.64 -12.25
CA THR A 82 -4.09 10.63 -11.16
C THR A 82 -5.46 10.87 -10.51
N LYS A 83 -6.52 10.18 -10.99
CA LYS A 83 -7.91 10.46 -10.59
C LYS A 83 -8.43 9.62 -9.43
N PHE A 84 -7.65 8.63 -8.95
CA PHE A 84 -8.13 7.68 -7.94
C PHE A 84 -7.81 8.08 -6.50
N GLY A 85 -7.25 9.26 -6.30
CA GLY A 85 -6.89 9.82 -5.00
C GLY A 85 -5.39 10.07 -4.87
N GLY A 86 -5.00 10.60 -3.71
CA GLY A 86 -3.67 11.12 -3.48
C GLY A 86 -3.56 12.60 -3.82
N TRP A 87 -2.50 13.24 -3.34
CA TRP A 87 -2.30 14.69 -3.50
C TRP A 87 -0.97 15.05 -4.17
N LEU A 88 -0.38 14.09 -4.88
CA LEU A 88 0.90 14.35 -5.56
C LEU A 88 0.76 15.42 -6.66
N ASN A 89 -0.44 15.54 -7.22
CA ASN A 89 -0.81 16.58 -8.20
C ASN A 89 -0.80 18.01 -7.61
N ASP A 90 -0.92 18.16 -6.30
CA ASP A 90 -0.81 19.47 -5.64
C ASP A 90 0.63 20.00 -5.67
N TYR A 91 1.60 19.10 -5.89
CA TYR A 91 3.03 19.40 -5.89
C TYR A 91 3.67 19.25 -7.26
N LEU A 92 3.12 18.40 -8.14
CA LEU A 92 3.69 18.06 -9.44
C LEU A 92 2.61 18.12 -10.54
N PRO A 93 2.97 18.52 -11.77
CA PRO A 93 2.06 18.41 -12.91
C PRO A 93 1.65 16.95 -13.17
N ASP A 94 0.41 16.72 -13.62
CA ASP A 94 -0.14 15.39 -13.93
C ASP A 94 0.78 14.55 -14.81
N ALA A 95 1.37 15.15 -15.85
CA ALA A 95 2.31 14.47 -16.73
C ALA A 95 3.52 13.90 -15.97
N LYS A 96 4.02 14.64 -14.97
CA LYS A 96 5.14 14.16 -14.14
C LYS A 96 4.71 13.05 -13.16
N VAL A 97 3.50 13.16 -12.64
CA VAL A 97 2.94 12.09 -11.79
C VAL A 97 2.77 10.80 -12.61
N MET A 98 2.24 10.89 -13.84
CA MET A 98 2.12 9.74 -14.74
C MET A 98 3.47 9.12 -15.09
N GLU A 99 4.49 9.95 -15.41
CA GLU A 99 5.87 9.48 -15.64
C GLU A 99 6.41 8.66 -14.44
N LEU A 100 6.14 9.12 -13.22
CA LEU A 100 6.56 8.42 -12.00
C LEU A 100 5.79 7.11 -11.79
N ILE A 101 4.49 7.08 -12.11
CA ILE A 101 3.67 5.87 -12.08
C ILE A 101 4.23 4.83 -13.06
N ASP A 102 4.50 5.23 -14.29
CA ASP A 102 5.07 4.35 -15.34
C ASP A 102 6.47 3.85 -14.92
N TYR A 103 7.26 4.70 -14.28
CA TYR A 103 8.58 4.32 -13.76
C TYR A 103 8.49 3.26 -12.67
N VAL A 104 7.59 3.44 -11.70
CA VAL A 104 7.34 2.44 -10.64
C VAL A 104 6.82 1.13 -11.24
N ASP A 105 5.92 1.21 -12.22
CA ASP A 105 5.41 0.03 -12.91
C ASP A 105 6.52 -0.74 -13.64
N ALA A 106 7.44 -0.05 -14.31
CA ALA A 106 8.59 -0.66 -14.96
C ALA A 106 9.48 -1.42 -13.96
N ILE A 107 9.66 -0.89 -12.74
CA ILE A 107 10.37 -1.59 -11.67
C ILE A 107 9.60 -2.85 -11.24
N ASN A 108 8.29 -2.74 -11.03
CA ASN A 108 7.45 -3.89 -10.68
C ASN A 108 7.49 -4.98 -11.75
N MET A 109 7.44 -4.60 -13.02
CA MET A 109 7.59 -5.49 -14.17
C MET A 109 8.94 -6.22 -14.16
N LYS A 110 10.03 -5.49 -13.90
CA LYS A 110 11.39 -6.07 -13.76
C LYS A 110 11.43 -7.13 -12.65
N HIS A 111 10.64 -6.98 -11.61
CA HIS A 111 10.54 -7.91 -10.48
C HIS A 111 9.40 -8.92 -10.60
N GLY A 112 8.77 -9.03 -11.78
CA GLY A 112 7.86 -10.12 -12.13
C GLY A 112 6.37 -9.80 -12.01
N ALA A 113 5.99 -8.53 -11.97
CA ALA A 113 4.59 -8.16 -12.14
C ALA A 113 4.09 -8.65 -13.54
N PRO A 114 2.85 -9.19 -13.63
CA PRO A 114 2.31 -9.67 -14.89
C PRO A 114 2.09 -8.52 -15.88
N ALA A 115 2.28 -8.80 -17.19
CA ALA A 115 2.17 -7.78 -18.22
C ALA A 115 0.74 -7.29 -18.48
N LYS A 116 -0.28 -8.07 -18.07
CA LYS A 116 -1.69 -7.77 -18.34
C LYS A 116 -2.13 -6.49 -17.63
N VAL A 117 -2.73 -5.57 -18.39
CA VAL A 117 -3.37 -4.35 -17.90
C VAL A 117 -4.83 -4.39 -18.31
N PHE A 118 -5.73 -4.08 -17.39
CA PHE A 118 -7.13 -3.87 -17.65
C PHE A 118 -7.37 -2.37 -17.87
N SER A 119 -8.27 -2.01 -18.77
CA SER A 119 -8.55 -0.61 -19.08
C SER A 119 -10.04 -0.39 -19.27
N THR A 120 -10.54 0.77 -18.85
CA THR A 120 -11.90 1.22 -19.14
C THR A 120 -12.03 1.82 -20.54
N ALA A 121 -10.91 2.05 -21.24
CA ALA A 121 -10.91 2.62 -22.57
C ALA A 121 -11.61 1.71 -23.58
N GLY A 122 -12.59 2.26 -24.29
CA GLY A 122 -13.38 1.52 -25.28
C GLY A 122 -14.52 0.67 -24.68
N SER A 123 -14.72 0.70 -23.35
CA SER A 123 -15.82 0.05 -22.68
C SER A 123 -17.12 0.84 -22.82
N ASP A 124 -18.26 0.14 -22.98
CA ASP A 124 -19.59 0.74 -22.97
C ASP A 124 -20.11 1.09 -21.56
N ILE A 125 -19.38 0.70 -20.50
CA ILE A 125 -19.78 0.91 -19.10
C ILE A 125 -19.96 2.40 -18.82
N GLY A 126 -19.09 3.28 -19.34
CA GLY A 126 -19.22 4.72 -19.17
C GLY A 126 -20.54 5.27 -19.71
N LYS A 127 -20.96 4.80 -20.88
CA LYS A 127 -22.25 5.19 -21.47
C LYS A 127 -23.43 4.66 -20.64
N ARG A 128 -23.42 3.37 -20.29
CA ARG A 128 -24.45 2.76 -19.43
C ARG A 128 -24.53 3.43 -18.06
N ALA A 129 -23.41 3.83 -17.49
CA ALA A 129 -23.33 4.54 -16.21
C ALA A 129 -24.09 5.89 -16.29
N LEU A 130 -23.87 6.66 -17.36
CA LEU A 130 -24.55 7.96 -17.55
C LEU A 130 -26.09 7.82 -17.64
N GLU A 131 -26.62 6.71 -18.15
CA GLU A 131 -28.05 6.43 -18.19
C GLU A 131 -28.67 6.29 -16.79
N HIS A 132 -27.83 6.11 -15.76
CA HIS A 132 -28.20 5.92 -14.35
C HIS A 132 -27.65 7.00 -13.41
N ASP A 133 -27.33 8.19 -13.91
CA ASP A 133 -26.73 9.30 -13.14
C ASP A 133 -25.36 8.94 -12.51
N LEU A 134 -24.64 7.96 -13.05
CA LEU A 134 -23.32 7.54 -12.61
C LEU A 134 -22.25 8.03 -13.59
N HIS A 135 -21.05 8.29 -13.08
CA HIS A 135 -19.91 8.66 -13.89
C HIS A 135 -18.78 7.64 -13.71
N LEU A 136 -18.32 7.03 -14.79
CA LEU A 136 -17.16 6.18 -14.79
C LEU A 136 -15.87 7.05 -14.79
N LEU A 137 -14.96 6.78 -13.88
CA LEU A 137 -13.62 7.33 -13.94
C LEU A 137 -12.75 6.44 -14.83
N ASP A 138 -12.25 7.01 -15.92
CA ASP A 138 -11.36 6.31 -16.83
C ASP A 138 -10.03 6.01 -16.16
N ALA A 139 -9.60 4.76 -16.26
CA ALA A 139 -8.32 4.30 -15.76
C ALA A 139 -7.85 3.02 -16.47
N SER A 140 -6.56 2.79 -16.35
CA SER A 140 -5.97 1.48 -16.58
C SER A 140 -5.42 0.93 -15.26
N VAL A 141 -5.51 -0.37 -15.06
CA VAL A 141 -5.15 -1.05 -13.82
C VAL A 141 -4.35 -2.31 -14.13
N ARG A 142 -3.19 -2.44 -13.53
CA ARG A 142 -2.48 -3.72 -13.46
C ARG A 142 -2.90 -4.42 -12.18
N HIS A 143 -3.51 -5.59 -12.31
CA HIS A 143 -3.89 -6.43 -11.19
C HIS A 143 -2.97 -7.66 -11.15
N LEU A 144 -2.33 -7.89 -10.01
CA LEU A 144 -1.39 -8.99 -9.85
C LEU A 144 -2.08 -10.27 -9.34
N GLY A 145 -3.00 -10.12 -8.40
CA GLY A 145 -3.43 -11.17 -7.50
C GLY A 145 -2.52 -11.25 -6.27
N THR A 146 -3.07 -11.65 -5.14
CA THR A 146 -2.36 -11.66 -3.86
C THR A 146 -1.07 -12.48 -3.90
N GLU A 147 -1.09 -13.64 -4.54
CA GLU A 147 0.06 -14.53 -4.66
C GLU A 147 1.18 -13.94 -5.53
N ASN A 148 0.83 -13.32 -6.65
CA ASN A 148 1.83 -12.72 -7.55
C ASN A 148 2.41 -11.43 -6.96
N ASN A 149 1.59 -10.67 -6.21
CA ASN A 149 2.05 -9.50 -5.49
C ASN A 149 3.12 -9.88 -4.45
N LEU A 150 2.87 -10.95 -3.69
CA LEU A 150 3.84 -11.48 -2.74
C LEU A 150 5.13 -11.90 -3.45
N HIS A 151 5.02 -12.67 -4.53
CA HIS A 151 6.18 -13.14 -5.30
C HIS A 151 7.02 -11.98 -5.90
N MET A 152 6.37 -10.92 -6.39
CA MET A 152 7.06 -9.72 -6.84
C MET A 152 7.84 -9.05 -5.70
N LEU A 153 7.22 -8.96 -4.51
CA LEU A 153 7.89 -8.39 -3.33
C LEU A 153 9.06 -9.26 -2.85
N GLU A 154 8.95 -10.59 -2.92
CA GLU A 154 10.08 -11.49 -2.64
C GLU A 154 11.26 -11.20 -3.58
N LYS A 155 11.02 -11.08 -4.89
CA LYS A 155 12.07 -10.73 -5.86
C LYS A 155 12.67 -9.36 -5.61
N THR A 156 11.85 -8.39 -5.19
CA THR A 156 12.33 -7.07 -4.82
C THR A 156 13.22 -7.13 -3.57
N TYR A 157 12.82 -7.91 -2.58
CA TYR A 157 13.64 -8.14 -1.38
C TYR A 157 14.98 -8.81 -1.72
N GLU A 158 14.96 -9.87 -2.53
CA GLU A 158 16.18 -10.55 -2.98
C GLU A 158 17.13 -9.64 -3.73
N TYR A 159 16.61 -8.70 -4.50
CA TYR A 159 17.41 -7.69 -5.19
C TYR A 159 18.07 -6.68 -4.24
N LEU A 160 17.39 -6.33 -3.13
CA LEU A 160 17.83 -5.29 -2.21
C LEU A 160 18.70 -5.81 -1.06
N LYS A 161 18.48 -7.04 -0.58
CA LYS A 161 19.02 -7.56 0.69
C LYS A 161 20.54 -7.55 0.79
N ASP A 162 21.27 -7.69 -0.33
CA ASP A 162 22.72 -7.67 -0.37
C ASP A 162 23.31 -6.26 -0.58
N LYS A 163 22.46 -5.26 -0.84
CA LYS A 163 22.85 -3.88 -1.15
C LYS A 163 22.48 -2.90 -0.04
N VAL A 164 21.48 -3.28 0.78
CA VAL A 164 20.94 -2.47 1.87
C VAL A 164 20.90 -3.33 3.13
N GLU A 165 21.30 -2.78 4.27
CA GLU A 165 21.16 -3.46 5.55
C GLU A 165 19.69 -3.37 6.02
N PHE A 166 18.98 -4.49 6.06
CA PHE A 166 17.65 -4.58 6.64
C PHE A 166 17.75 -5.07 8.09
N ARG A 167 17.03 -4.39 8.99
CA ARG A 167 16.81 -4.83 10.38
C ARG A 167 15.34 -4.98 10.61
N PHE A 168 14.89 -6.21 10.73
CA PHE A 168 13.52 -6.57 11.03
C PHE A 168 13.30 -6.72 12.54
N GLU A 169 12.04 -6.69 12.96
CA GLU A 169 11.63 -6.70 14.36
C GLU A 169 12.40 -5.63 15.17
N CYS A 170 12.62 -4.48 14.52
CA CYS A 170 13.47 -3.40 14.98
C CYS A 170 12.68 -2.07 15.03
N PRO A 171 11.73 -1.93 15.95
CA PRO A 171 10.94 -0.71 16.08
C PRO A 171 11.78 0.46 16.57
N VAL A 172 11.62 1.60 15.90
CA VAL A 172 12.20 2.87 16.32
C VAL A 172 11.35 3.47 17.42
N LYS A 173 12.00 3.88 18.51
CA LYS A 173 11.35 4.51 19.66
C LYS A 173 11.29 6.03 19.48
N HIS A 174 12.44 6.68 19.20
CA HIS A 174 12.54 8.12 19.05
C HIS A 174 13.49 8.51 17.91
N ILE A 175 13.20 9.67 17.31
CA ILE A 175 14.07 10.37 16.38
C ILE A 175 14.77 11.51 17.14
N GLU A 176 16.08 11.53 17.09
CA GLU A 176 16.91 12.59 17.66
C GLU A 176 17.59 13.38 16.53
N THR A 177 17.53 14.71 16.58
CA THR A 177 18.24 15.57 15.64
C THR A 177 18.91 16.72 16.41
N ASP A 178 20.13 17.05 16.03
CA ASP A 178 20.86 18.18 16.61
C ASP A 178 20.64 19.49 15.83
N GLY A 179 19.80 19.46 14.79
CA GLY A 179 19.51 20.61 13.92
C GLY A 179 20.72 21.04 13.05
N LYS A 180 21.84 20.32 13.11
CA LYS A 180 23.09 20.62 12.37
C LYS A 180 23.49 19.50 11.40
N GLY A 181 22.55 18.57 11.13
CA GLY A 181 22.76 17.42 10.25
C GLY A 181 23.19 16.13 10.95
N GLY A 182 23.29 16.12 12.29
CA GLY A 182 23.43 14.92 13.08
C GLY A 182 22.07 14.35 13.43
N ASN A 183 21.78 13.15 12.93
CA ASN A 183 20.53 12.45 13.20
C ASN A 183 20.82 11.10 13.82
N ALA A 184 19.99 10.70 14.78
CA ALA A 184 20.04 9.38 15.37
C ALA A 184 18.65 8.82 15.60
N LEU A 185 18.56 7.50 15.61
CA LEU A 185 17.38 6.74 15.92
C LEU A 185 17.64 5.95 17.20
N LEU A 186 16.83 6.17 18.21
CA LEU A 186 16.81 5.34 19.41
C LEU A 186 15.83 4.19 19.17
N LEU A 187 16.29 2.97 19.32
CA LEU A 187 15.46 1.76 19.14
C LEU A 187 14.81 1.34 20.45
N GLU A 188 13.74 0.58 20.39
CA GLU A 188 13.06 0.04 21.59
C GLU A 188 13.96 -0.84 22.46
N ASN A 189 14.94 -1.53 21.87
CA ASN A 189 15.92 -2.34 22.59
C ASN A 189 17.05 -1.53 23.25
N GLY A 190 17.01 -0.19 23.11
CA GLY A 190 18.03 0.72 23.65
C GLY A 190 19.20 1.00 22.73
N ASP A 191 19.31 0.34 21.58
CA ASP A 191 20.36 0.62 20.60
C ASP A 191 20.16 2.00 19.97
N ARG A 192 21.29 2.60 19.54
CA ARG A 192 21.31 3.89 18.86
C ARG A 192 21.96 3.74 17.48
N ILE A 193 21.28 4.24 16.45
CA ILE A 193 21.75 4.25 15.06
C ILE A 193 21.95 5.70 14.64
N GLU A 194 23.12 6.01 14.12
CA GLU A 194 23.44 7.34 13.59
C GLU A 194 23.41 7.33 12.06
N ALA A 195 22.82 8.37 11.46
CA ALA A 195 22.76 8.56 10.02
C ALA A 195 22.84 10.05 9.65
N GLU A 196 23.38 10.32 8.47
CA GLU A 196 23.41 11.70 7.95
C GLU A 196 22.02 12.16 7.53
N TYR A 197 21.25 11.27 6.89
CA TYR A 197 19.87 11.54 6.46
C TYR A 197 18.92 10.50 7.03
N LEU A 198 17.70 10.95 7.35
CA LEU A 198 16.58 10.09 7.76
C LEU A 198 15.44 10.17 6.77
N VAL A 199 14.87 9.02 6.44
CA VAL A 199 13.62 8.89 5.68
C VAL A 199 12.60 8.20 6.57
N ALA A 200 11.54 8.90 6.95
CA ALA A 200 10.45 8.32 7.75
C ALA A 200 9.31 7.86 6.85
N ALA A 201 9.09 6.56 6.77
CA ALA A 201 8.04 5.92 5.97
C ALA A 201 7.27 4.86 6.78
N PRO A 202 6.73 5.21 7.98
CA PRO A 202 6.20 4.25 8.96
C PRO A 202 4.87 3.61 8.53
N GLY A 203 4.21 4.13 7.48
CA GLY A 203 2.93 3.66 7.01
C GLY A 203 1.79 3.82 8.04
N ARG A 204 0.62 3.20 7.76
CA ARG A 204 -0.56 3.31 8.62
C ARG A 204 -0.33 2.77 10.04
N ALA A 205 0.36 1.65 10.14
CA ALA A 205 0.65 1.01 11.43
C ALA A 205 1.61 1.81 12.33
N GLY A 206 2.34 2.77 11.78
CA GLY A 206 3.21 3.67 12.52
C GLY A 206 2.68 5.10 12.62
N ALA A 207 1.42 5.36 12.22
CA ALA A 207 0.89 6.71 12.13
C ALA A 207 0.80 7.43 13.49
N GLU A 208 0.36 6.74 14.54
CA GLU A 208 0.29 7.30 15.89
C GLU A 208 1.69 7.65 16.40
N TRP A 209 2.61 6.69 16.36
CA TRP A 209 4.00 6.92 16.72
C TRP A 209 4.61 8.11 15.96
N PHE A 210 4.39 8.18 14.64
CA PHE A 210 4.96 9.26 13.83
C PHE A 210 4.32 10.61 14.12
N THR A 211 3.04 10.63 14.47
CA THR A 211 2.35 11.83 14.94
C THR A 211 3.00 12.38 16.21
N ASP A 212 3.34 11.50 17.15
CA ASP A 212 4.01 11.89 18.39
C ASP A 212 5.46 12.35 18.16
N GLU A 213 6.19 11.67 17.25
CA GLU A 213 7.53 12.12 16.85
C GLU A 213 7.51 13.48 16.14
N CYS A 214 6.53 13.74 15.27
CA CYS A 214 6.36 15.04 14.64
C CYS A 214 6.10 16.16 15.68
N ARG A 215 5.26 15.89 16.68
CA ARG A 215 5.03 16.84 17.79
C ARG A 215 6.30 17.07 18.59
N HIS A 216 7.03 16.01 18.91
CA HIS A 216 8.31 16.10 19.62
C HIS A 216 9.36 16.92 18.87
N LEU A 217 9.39 16.78 17.55
CA LEU A 217 10.30 17.53 16.67
C LEU A 217 9.80 18.93 16.30
N GLY A 218 8.63 19.36 16.80
CA GLY A 218 8.05 20.67 16.52
C GLY A 218 7.52 20.82 15.10
N VAL A 219 7.20 19.71 14.40
CA VAL A 219 6.60 19.72 13.06
C VAL A 219 5.10 19.96 13.20
N GLU A 220 4.59 20.95 12.47
CA GLU A 220 3.15 21.24 12.41
C GLU A 220 2.38 20.09 11.75
N LEU A 221 1.25 19.74 12.35
CA LEU A 221 0.38 18.67 11.86
C LEU A 221 -0.96 19.26 11.44
N LEU A 222 -1.43 18.83 10.27
CA LEU A 222 -2.74 19.15 9.74
C LEU A 222 -3.61 17.88 9.68
N ASN A 223 -4.90 18.05 9.96
CA ASN A 223 -5.85 16.96 9.80
C ASN A 223 -6.15 16.74 8.32
N ASN A 224 -6.09 15.47 7.89
CA ASN A 224 -6.53 15.08 6.58
C ASN A 224 -8.00 14.63 6.59
N GLN A 225 -8.67 14.74 5.45
CA GLN A 225 -9.95 14.11 5.24
C GLN A 225 -9.78 12.57 5.18
N VAL A 226 -10.85 11.87 5.53
CA VAL A 226 -10.94 10.41 5.44
C VAL A 226 -12.17 10.03 4.63
N ASP A 227 -12.08 8.96 3.86
CA ASP A 227 -13.24 8.34 3.24
C ASP A 227 -13.92 7.40 4.25
N VAL A 228 -15.22 7.52 4.40
CA VAL A 228 -16.03 6.66 5.27
C VAL A 228 -17.09 5.97 4.42
N GLY A 229 -17.27 4.68 4.63
CA GLY A 229 -18.26 3.95 3.85
C GLY A 229 -18.45 2.51 4.31
N VAL A 230 -18.99 1.70 3.44
CA VAL A 230 -19.31 0.29 3.69
C VAL A 230 -18.68 -0.59 2.63
N ARG A 231 -18.32 -1.82 3.00
CA ARG A 231 -17.95 -2.87 2.06
C ARG A 231 -19.19 -3.68 1.71
N VAL A 232 -19.42 -3.83 0.42
CA VAL A 232 -20.53 -4.59 -0.15
C VAL A 232 -19.97 -5.86 -0.77
N GLU A 233 -20.62 -6.98 -0.53
CA GLU A 233 -20.31 -8.27 -1.15
C GLU A 233 -21.58 -8.81 -1.81
N VAL A 234 -21.48 -9.24 -3.04
CA VAL A 234 -22.59 -9.78 -3.84
C VAL A 234 -22.12 -11.00 -4.64
N PRO A 235 -23.02 -11.91 -5.00
CA PRO A 235 -22.69 -12.99 -5.94
C PRO A 235 -22.15 -12.42 -7.26
N ASP A 236 -21.13 -13.06 -7.85
CA ASP A 236 -20.52 -12.62 -9.11
C ASP A 236 -21.54 -12.43 -10.23
N ALA A 237 -22.57 -13.28 -10.28
CA ALA A 237 -23.64 -13.18 -11.27
C ALA A 237 -24.37 -11.82 -11.29
N VAL A 238 -24.31 -11.05 -10.19
CA VAL A 238 -24.90 -9.71 -10.11
C VAL A 238 -24.00 -8.67 -10.79
N PHE A 239 -22.67 -8.86 -10.75
CA PHE A 239 -21.69 -7.86 -11.18
C PHE A 239 -20.86 -8.26 -12.39
N ASN A 240 -20.93 -9.52 -12.87
CA ASN A 240 -20.11 -10.00 -13.98
C ASN A 240 -20.29 -9.18 -15.26
N HIS A 241 -21.46 -8.59 -15.50
CA HIS A 241 -21.72 -7.69 -16.62
C HIS A 241 -20.86 -6.41 -16.62
N ILE A 242 -20.14 -6.15 -15.53
CA ILE A 242 -19.15 -5.06 -15.38
C ILE A 242 -17.75 -5.67 -15.31
N THR A 243 -17.56 -6.67 -14.43
CA THR A 243 -16.22 -7.19 -14.11
C THR A 243 -15.62 -8.05 -15.21
N ASP A 244 -16.42 -8.65 -16.08
CA ASP A 244 -15.95 -9.36 -17.27
C ASP A 244 -15.40 -8.41 -18.35
N GLU A 245 -15.93 -7.17 -18.39
CA GLU A 245 -15.52 -6.15 -19.35
C GLU A 245 -14.32 -5.33 -18.83
N VAL A 246 -14.42 -4.84 -17.59
CA VAL A 246 -13.35 -4.13 -16.91
C VAL A 246 -13.15 -4.72 -15.51
N TYR A 247 -11.95 -5.01 -15.12
CA TYR A 247 -11.67 -5.63 -13.83
C TYR A 247 -12.21 -4.81 -12.65
N GLU A 248 -12.05 -3.50 -12.70
CA GLU A 248 -12.51 -2.55 -11.68
C GLU A 248 -13.18 -1.34 -12.34
N ALA A 249 -14.48 -1.16 -12.09
CA ALA A 249 -15.18 0.06 -12.48
C ALA A 249 -15.25 1.01 -11.28
N LYS A 250 -14.69 2.20 -11.43
CA LYS A 250 -14.80 3.28 -10.45
C LYS A 250 -15.94 4.20 -10.86
N LEU A 251 -17.12 3.92 -10.31
CA LEU A 251 -18.36 4.64 -10.58
C LEU A 251 -18.57 5.69 -9.49
N VAL A 252 -18.85 6.91 -9.91
CA VAL A 252 -19.10 8.05 -9.01
C VAL A 252 -20.56 8.45 -9.13
N TYR A 253 -21.21 8.65 -8.00
CA TYR A 253 -22.57 9.15 -7.88
C TYR A 253 -22.60 10.39 -6.98
N ARG A 254 -23.33 11.43 -7.40
CA ARG A 254 -23.61 12.59 -6.56
C ARG A 254 -25.00 12.46 -5.94
N THR A 255 -25.06 12.37 -4.60
CA THR A 255 -26.32 12.21 -3.89
C THR A 255 -27.24 13.43 -4.12
N LYS A 256 -28.53 13.14 -4.41
CA LYS A 256 -29.52 14.21 -4.70
C LYS A 256 -29.85 15.05 -3.47
N ARG A 257 -29.76 14.48 -2.27
CA ARG A 257 -30.18 15.16 -1.04
C ARG A 257 -29.11 16.08 -0.45
N TYR A 258 -27.86 15.64 -0.45
CA TYR A 258 -26.77 16.35 0.24
C TYR A 258 -25.66 16.81 -0.71
N GLY A 259 -25.64 16.33 -1.94
CA GLY A 259 -24.61 16.65 -2.91
C GLY A 259 -23.29 15.93 -2.70
N ASP A 260 -23.26 14.96 -1.77
CA ASP A 260 -22.05 14.18 -1.48
C ASP A 260 -21.65 13.34 -2.69
N LEU A 261 -20.35 13.17 -2.87
CA LEU A 261 -19.81 12.24 -3.84
C LEU A 261 -19.64 10.87 -3.20
N VAL A 262 -20.31 9.86 -3.75
CA VAL A 262 -20.13 8.46 -3.38
C VAL A 262 -19.51 7.73 -4.55
N ARG A 263 -18.53 6.88 -4.29
CA ARG A 263 -17.86 6.13 -5.34
C ARG A 263 -17.68 4.66 -4.98
N THR A 264 -17.69 3.79 -5.99
CA THR A 264 -17.18 2.44 -5.83
C THR A 264 -15.66 2.49 -5.68
N PHE A 265 -15.12 1.67 -4.80
CA PHE A 265 -13.69 1.63 -4.54
C PHE A 265 -13.20 0.20 -4.30
N CYS A 266 -11.99 -0.11 -4.74
CA CYS A 266 -11.33 -1.39 -4.51
C CYS A 266 -12.27 -2.58 -4.82
N MET A 267 -12.75 -2.65 -6.06
CA MET A 267 -13.58 -3.75 -6.53
C MET A 267 -12.71 -5.00 -6.75
N ASN A 268 -13.21 -6.13 -6.27
CA ASN A 268 -12.51 -7.42 -6.31
C ASN A 268 -13.45 -8.48 -6.85
N PRO A 269 -13.42 -8.73 -8.17
CA PRO A 269 -14.09 -9.87 -8.77
C PRO A 269 -13.54 -11.17 -8.20
N HIS A 270 -14.41 -12.14 -7.93
CA HIS A 270 -14.06 -13.44 -7.35
C HIS A 270 -13.23 -13.31 -6.06
N GLY A 271 -13.47 -12.22 -5.32
CA GLY A 271 -12.63 -11.81 -4.19
C GLY A 271 -13.20 -12.20 -2.84
N HIS A 272 -12.39 -12.00 -1.83
CA HIS A 272 -12.71 -12.25 -0.43
C HIS A 272 -12.77 -10.94 0.34
N VAL A 273 -13.70 -10.85 1.30
CA VAL A 273 -13.71 -9.78 2.30
C VAL A 273 -12.92 -10.24 3.50
N VAL A 274 -12.00 -9.41 3.96
CA VAL A 274 -11.13 -9.71 5.10
C VAL A 274 -11.14 -8.57 6.11
N MET A 275 -10.94 -8.91 7.38
CA MET A 275 -10.81 -7.94 8.45
C MET A 275 -9.37 -7.48 8.61
N GLU A 276 -9.21 -6.20 8.88
CA GLU A 276 -7.96 -5.55 9.21
C GLU A 276 -8.09 -4.90 10.59
N ASN A 277 -7.15 -5.16 11.47
CA ASN A 277 -7.10 -4.55 12.80
C ASN A 277 -5.88 -3.64 12.88
N THR A 278 -6.12 -2.34 12.95
CA THR A 278 -5.08 -1.33 13.18
C THR A 278 -5.29 -0.73 14.56
N ASP A 279 -4.47 -1.17 15.52
CA ASP A 279 -4.44 -0.67 16.90
C ASP A 279 -5.84 -0.65 17.59
N GLY A 280 -6.63 -1.69 17.34
CA GLY A 280 -7.98 -1.86 17.91
C GLY A 280 -9.12 -1.35 17.01
N ILE A 281 -8.82 -0.57 15.98
CA ILE A 281 -9.82 -0.17 14.99
C ILE A 281 -9.95 -1.27 13.94
N ILE A 282 -11.13 -1.87 13.87
CA ILE A 282 -11.43 -2.94 12.92
C ILE A 282 -12.08 -2.33 11.68
N THR A 283 -11.44 -2.56 10.54
CA THR A 283 -11.96 -2.21 9.22
C THR A 283 -12.03 -3.45 8.33
N VAL A 284 -12.69 -3.32 7.18
CA VAL A 284 -12.80 -4.40 6.20
C VAL A 284 -12.22 -3.95 4.87
N TYR A 285 -11.48 -4.82 4.23
CA TYR A 285 -11.02 -4.61 2.86
C TYR A 285 -11.26 -5.87 2.02
N GLY A 286 -11.01 -5.80 0.71
CA GLY A 286 -11.12 -6.94 -0.16
C GLY A 286 -9.82 -7.21 -0.88
N HIS A 287 -9.62 -8.46 -1.23
CA HIS A 287 -8.56 -8.89 -2.11
C HIS A 287 -9.03 -10.04 -3.00
N SER A 288 -8.29 -10.32 -4.04
CA SER A 288 -8.56 -11.45 -4.94
C SER A 288 -7.27 -12.15 -5.33
N TYR A 289 -7.44 -13.39 -5.77
CA TYR A 289 -6.35 -14.22 -6.29
C TYR A 289 -6.42 -14.27 -7.81
N SER A 290 -5.29 -14.45 -8.47
CA SER A 290 -5.24 -14.75 -9.89
C SER A 290 -5.45 -16.24 -10.16
N ASP A 291 -5.10 -17.13 -9.21
CA ASP A 291 -5.38 -18.55 -9.31
C ASP A 291 -6.89 -18.84 -9.12
N PRO A 292 -7.58 -19.40 -10.14
CA PRO A 292 -9.01 -19.70 -10.03
C PRO A 292 -9.38 -20.65 -8.88
N LYS A 293 -8.45 -21.47 -8.41
CA LYS A 293 -8.69 -22.38 -7.28
C LYS A 293 -8.82 -21.68 -5.93
N LEU A 294 -8.32 -20.46 -5.84
CA LEU A 294 -8.34 -19.64 -4.63
C LEU A 294 -9.42 -18.56 -4.69
N GLN A 295 -10.14 -18.44 -5.80
CA GLN A 295 -11.19 -17.47 -6.01
C GLN A 295 -12.47 -17.86 -5.27
N SER A 296 -13.27 -16.83 -4.90
CA SER A 296 -14.64 -16.99 -4.39
C SER A 296 -15.64 -16.90 -5.54
N ASN A 297 -16.93 -17.10 -5.22
CA ASN A 297 -18.04 -16.88 -6.14
C ASN A 297 -18.71 -15.50 -5.93
N ASN A 298 -17.99 -14.57 -5.29
CA ASN A 298 -18.52 -13.26 -4.95
C ASN A 298 -17.62 -12.16 -5.48
N THR A 299 -18.25 -11.07 -5.88
CA THR A 299 -17.57 -9.78 -6.12
C THR A 299 -17.82 -8.88 -4.91
N ASN A 300 -16.77 -8.20 -4.44
CA ASN A 300 -16.91 -7.23 -3.37
C ASN A 300 -16.27 -5.89 -3.73
N PHE A 301 -16.81 -4.80 -3.17
CA PHE A 301 -16.30 -3.44 -3.39
C PHE A 301 -16.70 -2.54 -2.22
N ALA A 302 -15.98 -1.45 -2.00
CA ALA A 302 -16.40 -0.42 -1.06
C ALA A 302 -17.28 0.63 -1.75
N LEU A 303 -18.21 1.20 -1.01
CA LEU A 303 -18.90 2.45 -1.31
C LEU A 303 -18.38 3.50 -0.30
N LEU A 304 -17.63 4.46 -0.79
CA LEU A 304 -16.96 5.50 0.01
C LEU A 304 -17.45 6.88 -0.39
#